data_9c6085510b6cae6e36f37537703667a9
#
_entry.id   9c6085510b6cae6e36f37537703667a9
#
_cell.length_a   1.000
_cell.length_b   1.000
_cell.length_c   1.000
_cell.angle_alpha   90.00
_cell.angle_beta   90.00
_cell.angle_gamma   90.00
#
_symmetry.space_group_name_H-M   'P 1'
#
loop_
_entity.id
_entity.type
_entity.pdbx_description
1 polymer ?
#
loop_
_entity_poly.entity_id
_entity_poly.type
_entity_poly.pdbx_seq_one_letter_code
_entity_poly.pdbx_strand_id
1 'polypeptide(L)'
;MNDYKNKAINLHAEVYGWLYRALDEMVKAEWNNDELLKVWLGRAEFLVRQSKKLHTACENDYSKRALIKALQLKVEINEKISSNALQ
;
A
#
# COMPACT_ATOMS: atom_id res chain seq x y z
N MET A 1 4.19 -22.30 -14.18
CA MET A 1 5.43 -21.57 -13.98
C MET A 1 5.30 -20.07 -14.10
N ASN A 2 4.23 -19.59 -14.69
CA ASN A 2 3.97 -18.15 -14.76
C ASN A 2 3.08 -17.65 -13.64
N ASP A 3 2.72 -18.53 -12.69
CA ASP A 3 1.80 -18.16 -11.60
C ASP A 3 2.35 -17.05 -10.72
N TYR A 4 3.64 -17.10 -10.39
CA TYR A 4 4.24 -16.05 -9.56
C TYR A 4 4.32 -14.74 -10.29
N LYS A 5 4.62 -14.78 -11.59
CA LYS A 5 4.66 -13.56 -12.40
C LYS A 5 3.27 -12.92 -12.49
N ASN A 6 2.24 -13.73 -12.74
CA ASN A 6 0.86 -13.24 -12.82
C ASN A 6 0.39 -12.71 -11.47
N LYS A 7 0.72 -13.39 -10.38
CA LYS A 7 0.41 -12.90 -9.02
C LYS A 7 1.11 -11.57 -8.75
N ALA A 8 2.35 -11.43 -9.18
CA ALA A 8 3.11 -10.21 -9.00
C ALA A 8 2.51 -9.04 -9.80
N ILE A 9 2.10 -9.29 -11.03
CA ILE A 9 1.45 -8.28 -11.87
C ILE A 9 0.13 -7.83 -11.23
N ASN A 10 -0.66 -8.79 -10.76
CA ASN A 10 -1.96 -8.49 -10.14
C ASN A 10 -1.77 -7.73 -8.83
N LEU A 11 -0.81 -8.13 -8.02
CA LEU A 11 -0.51 -7.44 -6.76
C LEU A 11 0.00 -6.03 -7.01
N HIS A 12 0.88 -5.87 -8.00
CA HIS A 12 1.38 -4.55 -8.40
C HIS A 12 0.22 -3.62 -8.79
N ALA A 13 -0.72 -4.12 -9.60
CA ALA A 13 -1.89 -3.35 -9.99
C ALA A 13 -2.76 -2.99 -8.79
N GLU A 14 -2.94 -3.91 -7.86
CA GLU A 14 -3.71 -3.68 -6.64
C GLU A 14 -3.05 -2.61 -5.77
N VAL A 15 -1.74 -2.72 -5.54
CA VAL A 15 -1.00 -1.75 -4.73
C VAL A 15 -1.07 -0.35 -5.33
N TYR A 16 -0.89 -0.24 -6.64
CA TYR A 16 -0.98 1.05 -7.32
C TYR A 16 -2.38 1.63 -7.21
N GLY A 17 -3.41 0.79 -7.37
CA GLY A 17 -4.79 1.22 -7.22
C GLY A 17 -5.06 1.80 -5.83
N TRP A 18 -4.60 1.12 -4.79
CA TRP A 18 -4.76 1.61 -3.42
C TRP A 18 -3.97 2.89 -3.16
N LEU A 19 -2.74 2.97 -3.68
CA LEU A 19 -1.91 4.17 -3.52
C LEU A 19 -2.57 5.39 -4.17
N TYR A 20 -3.02 5.27 -5.42
CA TYR A 20 -3.67 6.39 -6.11
C TYR A 20 -4.97 6.81 -5.43
N ARG A 21 -5.74 5.84 -4.95
CA ARG A 21 -6.96 6.13 -4.22
C ARG A 21 -6.68 6.88 -2.91
N ALA A 22 -5.63 6.45 -2.19
CA ALA A 22 -5.21 7.12 -0.97
C ALA A 22 -4.82 8.57 -1.24
N LEU A 23 -4.01 8.80 -2.27
CA LEU A 23 -3.59 10.14 -2.63
C LEU A 23 -4.77 11.02 -3.03
N ASP A 24 -5.72 10.48 -3.77
CA ASP A 24 -6.93 11.19 -4.18
C ASP A 24 -7.78 11.58 -2.97
N GLU A 25 -7.95 10.69 -2.01
CA GLU A 25 -8.70 10.96 -0.78
C GLU A 25 -8.01 12.00 0.09
N MET A 26 -6.68 12.01 0.12
CA MET A 26 -5.93 13.05 0.83
C MET A 26 -6.25 14.43 0.28
N VAL A 27 -6.32 14.57 -1.04
CA VAL A 27 -6.66 15.84 -1.68
C VAL A 27 -8.07 16.28 -1.30
N LYS A 28 -8.98 15.33 -1.12
CA LYS A 28 -10.37 15.61 -0.75
C LYS A 28 -10.56 15.86 0.74
N ALA A 29 -9.49 15.82 1.52
CA ALA A 29 -9.51 16.04 2.97
C ALA A 29 -10.35 15.03 3.76
N GLU A 30 -10.64 13.87 3.19
CA GLU A 30 -11.42 12.81 3.86
C GLU A 30 -10.61 12.08 4.94
N TRP A 31 -9.35 12.44 5.09
CA TRP A 31 -8.40 11.79 5.99
C TRP A 31 -8.39 12.37 7.39
N ASN A 32 -9.43 13.10 7.79
CA ASN A 32 -9.60 13.56 9.16
C ASN A 32 -10.25 12.52 10.08
N ASN A 33 -10.65 11.39 9.53
CA ASN A 33 -11.30 10.33 10.28
C ASN A 33 -10.27 9.27 10.68
N ASP A 34 -9.96 9.19 11.98
CA ASP A 34 -8.96 8.26 12.51
C ASP A 34 -9.34 6.80 12.26
N GLU A 35 -10.63 6.48 12.30
CA GLU A 35 -11.08 5.10 12.03
C GLU A 35 -10.80 4.70 10.58
N LEU A 36 -11.03 5.61 9.65
CA LEU A 36 -10.74 5.39 8.24
C LEU A 36 -9.23 5.20 8.03
N LEU A 37 -8.42 6.03 8.70
CA LEU A 37 -6.96 5.90 8.62
C LEU A 37 -6.48 4.56 9.14
N LYS A 38 -7.08 4.05 10.21
CA LYS A 38 -6.72 2.72 10.74
C LYS A 38 -7.06 1.61 9.76
N VAL A 39 -8.20 1.71 9.07
CA VAL A 39 -8.58 0.74 8.04
C VAL A 39 -7.57 0.78 6.90
N TRP A 40 -7.20 1.96 6.44
CA TRP A 40 -6.20 2.12 5.39
C TRP A 40 -4.83 1.60 5.81
N LEU A 41 -4.43 1.85 7.06
CA LEU A 41 -3.16 1.35 7.59
C LEU A 41 -3.15 -0.18 7.59
N GLY A 42 -4.23 -0.81 8.03
CA GLY A 42 -4.35 -2.27 7.99
C GLY A 42 -4.22 -2.82 6.58
N ARG A 43 -4.83 -2.15 5.61
CA ARG A 43 -4.71 -2.54 4.20
C ARG A 43 -3.27 -2.39 3.70
N ALA A 44 -2.61 -1.29 4.04
CA ALA A 44 -1.23 -1.05 3.64
C ALA A 44 -0.30 -2.11 4.23
N GLU A 45 -0.46 -2.43 5.51
CA GLU A 45 0.35 -3.48 6.15
C GLU A 45 0.12 -4.85 5.51
N PHE A 46 -1.12 -5.16 5.17
CA PHE A 46 -1.44 -6.39 4.44
C PHE A 46 -0.72 -6.43 3.09
N LEU A 47 -0.77 -5.34 2.34
CA LEU A 47 -0.11 -5.26 1.03
C LEU A 47 1.41 -5.38 1.15
N VAL A 48 2.01 -4.79 2.19
CA VAL A 48 3.44 -4.94 2.47
C VAL A 48 3.79 -6.40 2.73
N ARG A 49 3.02 -7.08 3.58
CA ARG A 49 3.26 -8.50 3.88
C ARG A 49 3.14 -9.37 2.64
N GLN A 50 2.11 -9.16 1.84
CA GLN A 50 1.91 -9.93 0.61
C GLN A 50 3.02 -9.67 -0.40
N SER A 51 3.45 -8.42 -0.54
CA SER A 51 4.53 -8.06 -1.45
C SER A 51 5.86 -8.67 -1.03
N LYS A 52 6.18 -8.64 0.26
CA LYS A 52 7.40 -9.27 0.79
C LYS A 52 7.39 -10.78 0.56
N LYS A 53 6.28 -11.41 0.86
CA LYS A 53 6.12 -12.85 0.70
C LYS A 53 6.31 -13.26 -0.75
N LEU A 54 5.69 -12.53 -1.66
CA LEU A 54 5.77 -12.81 -3.08
C LEU A 54 7.19 -12.55 -3.61
N HIS A 55 7.80 -11.45 -3.21
CA HIS A 55 9.17 -11.11 -3.63
C HIS A 55 10.20 -12.13 -3.12
N THR A 56 9.99 -12.66 -1.92
CA THR A 56 10.84 -13.73 -1.37
C THR A 56 10.67 -15.03 -2.17
N ALA A 57 9.44 -15.35 -2.57
CA ALA A 57 9.17 -16.57 -3.33
C ALA A 57 9.67 -16.48 -4.77
N CYS A 58 9.60 -15.31 -5.37
CA CYS A 58 10.01 -15.12 -6.77
C CYS A 58 10.37 -13.65 -7.02
N GLU A 59 11.67 -13.34 -6.99
CA GLU A 59 12.14 -11.99 -7.28
C GLU A 59 11.84 -11.62 -8.73
N ASN A 60 11.14 -10.53 -8.91
CA ASN A 60 10.93 -9.93 -10.22
C ASN A 60 10.61 -8.44 -10.07
N ASP A 61 10.59 -7.71 -11.18
CA ASP A 61 10.38 -6.26 -11.15
C ASP A 61 9.02 -5.87 -10.62
N TYR A 62 7.98 -6.67 -10.91
CA TYR A 62 6.63 -6.36 -10.44
C TYR A 62 6.51 -6.53 -8.93
N SER A 63 7.06 -7.60 -8.37
CA SER A 63 7.02 -7.83 -6.92
C SER A 63 7.83 -6.78 -6.18
N LYS A 64 8.98 -6.38 -6.74
CA LYS A 64 9.82 -5.33 -6.17
C LYS A 64 9.09 -3.99 -6.16
N ARG A 65 8.49 -3.61 -7.28
CA ARG A 65 7.74 -2.35 -7.39
C ARG A 65 6.52 -2.34 -6.48
N ALA A 66 5.82 -3.48 -6.39
CA ALA A 66 4.68 -3.62 -5.50
C ALA A 66 5.09 -3.39 -4.04
N LEU A 67 6.21 -3.99 -3.64
CA LEU A 67 6.73 -3.81 -2.28
C LEU A 67 7.08 -2.36 -1.99
N ILE A 68 7.81 -1.71 -2.91
CA ILE A 68 8.20 -0.30 -2.74
C ILE A 68 6.96 0.59 -2.61
N LYS A 69 5.96 0.37 -3.45
CA LYS A 69 4.74 1.18 -3.42
C LYS A 69 3.86 0.89 -2.21
N ALA A 70 3.83 -0.36 -1.74
CA ALA A 70 3.12 -0.71 -0.52
C ALA A 70 3.76 -0.04 0.70
N LEU A 71 5.09 -0.01 0.75
CA LEU A 71 5.81 0.70 1.81
C LEU A 71 5.55 2.21 1.74
N GLN A 72 5.52 2.78 0.54
CA GLN A 72 5.17 4.18 0.35
C GLN A 72 3.77 4.48 0.87
N LEU A 73 2.80 3.64 0.54
CA LEU A 73 1.43 3.80 1.02
C LEU A 73 1.38 3.79 2.56
N LYS A 74 2.09 2.85 3.18
CA LYS A 74 2.16 2.75 4.64
C LYS A 74 2.77 4.03 5.25
N VAL A 75 3.84 4.55 4.66
CA VAL A 75 4.50 5.78 5.13
C VAL A 75 3.54 6.96 5.04
N GLU A 76 2.86 7.13 3.90
CA GLU A 76 1.91 8.23 3.70
C GLU A 76 0.80 8.20 4.74
N ILE A 77 0.26 7.02 5.03
CA ILE A 77 -0.81 6.88 6.02
C ILE A 77 -0.29 7.20 7.43
N ASN A 78 0.90 6.69 7.79
CA ASN A 78 1.49 6.97 9.10
C ASN A 78 1.81 8.44 9.29
N GLU A 79 2.29 9.11 8.26
CA GLU A 79 2.54 10.56 8.31
C GLU A 79 1.25 11.33 8.55
N LYS A 80 0.15 10.91 7.92
CA LYS A 80 -1.13 11.56 8.12
C LYS A 80 -1.68 11.34 9.53
N ILE A 81 -1.52 10.13 10.07
CA ILE A 81 -1.91 9.83 11.45
C ILE A 81 -1.13 10.72 12.41
N SER A 82 0.18 10.81 12.22
CA SER A 82 1.06 11.66 13.06
C SER A 82 0.66 13.13 12.95
N SER A 83 0.37 13.61 11.76
CA SER A 83 -0.06 14.99 11.53
C SER A 83 -1.37 15.29 12.27
N ASN A 84 -2.32 14.35 12.21
CA ASN A 84 -3.59 14.53 12.92
C ASN A 84 -3.42 14.52 14.45
N ALA A 85 -2.48 13.71 14.95
CA ALA A 85 -2.21 13.62 16.38
C ALA A 85 -1.59 14.92 16.95
N LEU A 86 -0.91 15.70 16.10
CA LEU A 86 -0.28 16.96 16.50
C LEU A 86 -1.26 18.14 16.49
N GLN A 87 -2.44 17.95 15.97
CA GLN A 87 -3.49 18.95 15.96
C GLN A 87 -4.40 18.78 17.18
#